data_6e2c629020595b8605459f2295c445f1
#
_entry.id   6e2c629020595b8605459f2295c445f1
#
_cell.length_a   1.000
_cell.length_b   1.000
_cell.length_c   1.000
_cell.angle_alpha   90.00
_cell.angle_beta   90.00
_cell.angle_gamma   90.00
#
_symmetry.space_group_name_H-M   'P 1'
#
loop_
_entity.id
_entity.type
_entity.pdbx_description
1 polymer ?
#
loop_
_entity_poly.entity_id
_entity_poly.type
_entity_poly.pdbx_seq_one_letter_code
_entity_poly.pdbx_strand_id
1 'polypeptide(L)'
;WKPKKEGEPSWPSPWCDGRPGWHIECSVMAKKYLGDEIDIHAGGEDLIFPHHENEIAQSECCNDKIFAKYWMHNAFLNIDNRKMSKSLGNFRTVREISEQYDLQVLRFFMLNAHYRSPLNFSADLMEAAKNALERITDAAANLKDRKAAAQTETATDAEKELLAQAQEFVKKFEEAMDDDFNTADALAAIFELVKFANTNVSEASSAEFAGALLDTMVKLCDVLGLKAVKTEEILDKEIEDLIAERQEARKAKNFARADEIRDELLAKGIKKAGRILAFPGKWLVKSMKKRRKRLKFHGKNGKM
;
A
#
# COMPACT_ATOMS: atom_id res chain seq x y z
N TRP A 1 23.30 15.06 29.02
CA TRP A 1 24.60 14.35 29.02
C TRP A 1 24.49 13.07 29.86
N LYS A 2 24.97 11.93 29.31
CA LYS A 2 24.92 10.64 29.99
C LYS A 2 26.35 10.23 30.39
N PRO A 3 26.59 9.88 31.69
CA PRO A 3 27.87 9.42 32.13
C PRO A 3 28.36 8.22 31.33
N LYS A 4 29.71 8.11 31.18
CA LYS A 4 30.38 7.01 30.50
C LYS A 4 29.99 5.66 31.09
N LYS A 5 29.79 4.69 30.20
CA LYS A 5 29.69 3.27 30.54
C LYS A 5 30.77 2.50 29.83
N GLU A 6 31.16 1.38 30.40
CA GLU A 6 32.15 0.48 29.79
C GLU A 6 31.62 -0.02 28.41
N GLY A 7 32.51 0.03 27.42
CA GLY A 7 32.17 -0.38 26.03
C GLY A 7 31.42 0.66 25.19
N GLU A 8 31.06 1.84 25.75
CA GLU A 8 30.43 2.93 25.01
C GLU A 8 31.44 4.01 24.61
N PRO A 9 31.30 4.65 23.41
CA PRO A 9 32.07 5.85 23.08
C PRO A 9 31.79 6.95 24.10
N SER A 10 32.82 7.73 24.45
CA SER A 10 32.69 8.82 25.40
C SER A 10 33.63 9.97 25.08
N TRP A 11 33.24 11.18 25.49
CA TRP A 11 33.95 12.42 25.34
C TRP A 11 34.05 13.14 26.68
N PRO A 12 35.10 13.96 26.90
CA PRO A 12 35.20 14.77 28.09
C PRO A 12 34.13 15.89 28.09
N SER A 13 33.62 16.23 29.25
CA SER A 13 32.74 17.37 29.46
C SER A 13 33.01 18.03 30.80
N PRO A 14 32.50 19.26 31.07
CA PRO A 14 32.67 19.90 32.37
C PRO A 14 32.04 19.13 33.55
N TRP A 15 31.15 18.20 33.26
CA TRP A 15 30.46 17.43 34.31
C TRP A 15 31.09 16.06 34.57
N CYS A 16 31.40 15.34 33.47
CA CYS A 16 32.02 14.04 33.52
C CYS A 16 32.36 13.55 32.11
N ASP A 17 33.17 12.54 31.95
CA ASP A 17 33.26 11.78 30.71
C ASP A 17 31.94 11.13 30.44
N GLY A 18 31.47 11.20 29.18
CA GLY A 18 30.17 10.69 28.79
C GLY A 18 29.84 10.87 27.33
N ARG A 19 28.57 10.76 27.04
CA ARG A 19 28.02 10.95 25.68
C ARG A 19 26.74 11.75 25.69
N PRO A 20 26.38 12.36 24.54
CA PRO A 20 25.07 13.00 24.37
C PRO A 20 23.92 12.01 24.58
N GLY A 21 22.81 12.51 25.05
CA GLY A 21 21.55 11.79 25.09
C GLY A 21 20.79 11.87 23.76
N TRP A 22 19.77 11.04 23.59
CA TRP A 22 19.00 10.95 22.33
C TRP A 22 18.42 12.29 21.87
N HIS A 23 17.88 13.11 22.77
CA HIS A 23 17.24 14.38 22.40
C HIS A 23 18.22 15.33 21.69
N ILE A 24 19.41 15.52 22.30
CA ILE A 24 20.42 16.44 21.75
C ILE A 24 21.04 15.90 20.45
N GLU A 25 21.11 14.57 20.26
CA GLU A 25 21.53 13.96 18.99
C GLU A 25 20.62 14.42 17.86
N CYS A 26 19.29 14.33 18.05
CA CYS A 26 18.31 14.75 17.06
C CYS A 26 18.36 16.27 16.81
N SER A 27 18.40 17.09 17.86
CA SER A 27 18.48 18.54 17.74
C SER A 27 19.72 19.00 16.95
N VAL A 28 20.89 18.38 17.24
CA VAL A 28 22.14 18.73 16.53
C VAL A 28 22.12 18.23 15.09
N MET A 29 21.59 17.02 14.82
CA MET A 29 21.52 16.50 13.46
C MET A 29 20.51 17.28 12.61
N ALA A 30 19.36 17.66 13.15
CA ALA A 30 18.40 18.49 12.49
C ALA A 30 19.02 19.83 12.07
N LYS A 31 19.66 20.53 13.00
CA LYS A 31 20.36 21.79 12.71
C LYS A 31 21.45 21.61 11.64
N LYS A 32 22.26 20.56 11.75
CA LYS A 32 23.39 20.33 10.84
C LYS A 32 22.96 20.05 9.39
N TYR A 33 21.89 19.29 9.19
CA TYR A 33 21.52 18.81 7.87
C TYR A 33 20.30 19.52 7.26
N LEU A 34 19.41 20.08 8.10
CA LEU A 34 18.16 20.70 7.66
C LEU A 34 18.10 22.21 7.94
N GLY A 35 18.94 22.72 8.83
CA GLY A 35 18.98 24.12 9.22
C GLY A 35 18.39 24.40 10.59
N ASP A 36 18.28 25.69 10.94
CA ASP A 36 17.81 26.13 12.26
C ASP A 36 16.28 25.96 12.41
N GLU A 37 15.54 25.98 11.32
CA GLU A 37 14.10 25.84 11.23
C GLU A 37 13.77 24.79 10.18
N ILE A 38 12.85 23.89 10.50
CA ILE A 38 12.39 22.85 9.59
C ILE A 38 10.88 22.98 9.33
N ASP A 39 10.40 22.49 8.19
CA ASP A 39 9.00 22.62 7.86
C ASP A 39 8.16 21.60 8.64
N ILE A 40 8.54 20.33 8.63
CA ILE A 40 7.76 19.26 9.27
C ILE A 40 8.67 18.43 10.17
N HIS A 41 8.26 18.22 11.42
CA HIS A 41 8.83 17.23 12.33
C HIS A 41 7.76 16.20 12.73
N ALA A 42 8.09 14.94 12.60
CA ALA A 42 7.11 13.88 12.82
C ALA A 42 7.68 12.73 13.65
N GLY A 43 6.78 12.02 14.35
CA GLY A 43 7.16 10.83 15.13
C GLY A 43 5.94 10.09 15.67
N GLY A 44 6.16 9.10 16.53
CA GLY A 44 5.09 8.46 17.28
C GLY A 44 4.55 9.38 18.38
N GLU A 45 3.30 9.19 18.78
CA GLU A 45 2.67 9.97 19.85
C GLU A 45 3.39 9.85 21.20
N ASP A 46 4.13 8.76 21.43
CA ASP A 46 4.95 8.55 22.61
C ASP A 46 6.22 9.41 22.65
N LEU A 47 6.58 10.06 21.53
CA LEU A 47 7.71 10.98 21.46
C LEU A 47 7.32 12.42 21.82
N ILE A 48 6.03 12.77 21.86
CA ILE A 48 5.59 14.12 22.22
C ILE A 48 6.29 14.56 23.49
N PHE A 49 6.22 13.72 24.53
CA PHE A 49 6.90 13.95 25.79
C PHE A 49 7.63 12.67 26.25
N PRO A 50 8.92 12.77 26.65
CA PRO A 50 9.70 14.02 26.79
C PRO A 50 10.54 14.37 25.54
N HIS A 51 10.53 13.58 24.46
CA HIS A 51 11.55 13.67 23.39
C HIS A 51 11.42 14.97 22.59
N HIS A 52 10.28 15.19 21.93
CA HIS A 52 10.06 16.36 21.09
C HIS A 52 10.05 17.67 21.90
N GLU A 53 9.49 17.67 23.10
CA GLU A 53 9.56 18.83 23.98
C GLU A 53 11.01 19.22 24.32
N ASN A 54 11.90 18.24 24.54
CA ASN A 54 13.31 18.49 24.75
C ASN A 54 14.02 18.97 23.46
N GLU A 55 13.64 18.47 22.29
CA GLU A 55 14.19 18.94 21.02
C GLU A 55 13.79 20.42 20.76
N ILE A 56 12.53 20.80 21.04
CA ILE A 56 12.04 22.17 21.00
C ILE A 56 12.91 23.06 21.92
N ALA A 57 12.96 22.70 23.20
CA ALA A 57 13.72 23.47 24.17
C ALA A 57 15.20 23.66 23.80
N GLN A 58 15.85 22.61 23.32
CA GLN A 58 17.25 22.63 22.91
C GLN A 58 17.48 23.47 21.64
N SER A 59 16.61 23.29 20.63
CA SER A 59 16.78 23.95 19.32
C SER A 59 16.40 25.43 19.41
N GLU A 60 15.26 25.76 20.01
CA GLU A 60 14.78 27.13 20.09
C GLU A 60 15.65 27.99 21.00
N CYS A 61 16.08 27.47 22.17
CA CYS A 61 17.01 28.20 23.03
C CYS A 61 18.41 28.39 22.40
N CYS A 62 18.84 27.48 21.53
CA CYS A 62 20.13 27.59 20.86
C CYS A 62 20.10 28.52 19.64
N ASN A 63 19.00 28.53 18.90
CA ASN A 63 18.92 29.14 17.58
C ASN A 63 18.10 30.46 17.57
N ASP A 64 17.36 30.74 18.64
CA ASP A 64 16.41 31.87 18.74
C ASP A 64 15.40 31.89 17.58
N LYS A 65 14.90 30.69 17.20
CA LYS A 65 13.96 30.46 16.12
C LYS A 65 13.02 29.32 16.48
N ILE A 66 11.83 29.30 15.87
CA ILE A 66 10.93 28.16 15.92
C ILE A 66 11.63 26.93 15.31
N PHE A 67 11.63 25.81 16.01
CA PHE A 67 12.30 24.60 15.55
C PHE A 67 11.58 23.95 14.36
N ALA A 68 10.27 23.73 14.47
CA ALA A 68 9.47 23.15 13.40
C ALA A 68 8.13 23.86 13.24
N LYS A 69 7.72 24.13 11.98
CA LYS A 69 6.45 24.79 11.68
C LYS A 69 5.25 23.88 11.92
N TYR A 70 5.38 22.61 11.56
CA TYR A 70 4.32 21.62 11.66
C TYR A 70 4.81 20.37 12.38
N TRP A 71 3.97 19.86 13.29
CA TRP A 71 4.22 18.65 14.06
C TRP A 71 3.20 17.58 13.73
N MET A 72 3.68 16.37 13.40
CA MET A 72 2.82 15.25 13.07
C MET A 72 3.13 14.06 13.99
N HIS A 73 2.09 13.53 14.66
CA HIS A 73 2.26 12.39 15.56
C HIS A 73 1.32 11.25 15.15
N ASN A 74 1.91 10.12 14.77
CA ASN A 74 1.13 8.93 14.46
C ASN A 74 0.86 8.11 15.70
N ALA A 75 -0.34 7.54 15.75
CA ALA A 75 -0.73 6.59 16.80
C ALA A 75 -0.03 5.23 16.63
N PHE A 76 -0.27 4.33 17.58
CA PHE A 76 0.38 3.03 17.63
C PHE A 76 -0.21 2.02 16.66
N LEU A 77 0.66 1.14 16.20
CA LEU A 77 0.27 -0.11 15.56
C LEU A 77 0.12 -1.19 16.64
N ASN A 78 -1.07 -1.75 16.75
CA ASN A 78 -1.37 -2.90 17.60
C ASN A 78 -1.32 -4.19 16.78
N ILE A 79 -1.01 -5.31 17.41
CA ILE A 79 -1.11 -6.64 16.82
C ILE A 79 -2.06 -7.45 17.71
N ASP A 80 -3.15 -7.94 17.10
CA ASP A 80 -4.19 -8.67 17.80
C ASP A 80 -4.65 -7.94 19.09
N ASN A 81 -4.95 -6.63 18.94
CA ASN A 81 -5.38 -5.70 20.01
C ASN A 81 -4.37 -5.50 21.15
N ARG A 82 -3.09 -5.81 20.93
CA ARG A 82 -2.01 -5.56 21.88
C ARG A 82 -0.95 -4.67 21.24
N LYS A 83 -0.39 -3.72 22.00
CA LYS A 83 0.71 -2.87 21.54
C LYS A 83 1.84 -3.74 20.99
N MET A 84 2.29 -3.47 19.77
CA MET A 84 3.44 -4.14 19.20
C MET A 84 4.70 -3.76 19.95
N SER A 85 5.43 -4.74 20.50
CA SER A 85 6.72 -4.51 21.12
C SER A 85 7.64 -5.73 21.04
N LYS A 86 8.95 -5.47 21.05
CA LYS A 86 9.95 -6.54 21.06
C LYS A 86 9.88 -7.38 22.35
N SER A 87 9.57 -6.73 23.48
CA SER A 87 9.46 -7.40 24.79
C SER A 87 8.27 -8.36 24.89
N LEU A 88 7.20 -8.12 24.11
CA LEU A 88 6.04 -9.01 24.06
C LEU A 88 6.17 -10.12 23.01
N GLY A 89 7.28 -10.13 22.23
CA GLY A 89 7.49 -11.13 21.18
C GLY A 89 6.50 -11.09 20.03
N ASN A 90 5.65 -10.04 19.94
CA ASN A 90 4.66 -9.83 18.87
C ASN A 90 5.15 -8.88 17.78
N PHE A 91 6.43 -8.51 17.80
CA PHE A 91 7.02 -7.63 16.79
C PHE A 91 7.08 -8.31 15.41
N ARG A 92 6.63 -7.60 14.37
CA ARG A 92 6.67 -8.05 12.98
C ARG A 92 7.43 -7.02 12.15
N THR A 93 8.37 -7.49 11.35
CA THR A 93 9.04 -6.63 10.37
C THR A 93 8.26 -6.58 9.05
N VAL A 94 8.41 -5.48 8.31
CA VAL A 94 7.86 -5.38 6.94
C VAL A 94 8.38 -6.53 6.05
N ARG A 95 9.62 -6.96 6.24
CA ARG A 95 10.21 -8.09 5.51
C ARG A 95 9.46 -9.41 5.77
N GLU A 96 9.15 -9.72 7.02
CA GLU A 96 8.36 -10.91 7.37
C GLU A 96 6.95 -10.84 6.80
N ILE A 97 6.32 -9.67 6.86
CA ILE A 97 4.99 -9.46 6.27
C ILE A 97 5.04 -9.63 4.75
N SER A 98 6.11 -9.15 4.08
CA SER A 98 6.28 -9.29 2.62
C SER A 98 6.42 -10.74 2.14
N GLU A 99 6.70 -11.69 3.03
CA GLU A 99 6.70 -13.10 2.69
C GLU A 99 5.28 -13.69 2.53
N GLN A 100 4.27 -13.04 3.10
CA GLN A 100 2.89 -13.48 3.14
C GLN A 100 1.96 -12.62 2.28
N TYR A 101 2.20 -11.30 2.25
CA TYR A 101 1.37 -10.31 1.58
C TYR A 101 2.19 -9.46 0.60
N ASP A 102 1.55 -9.00 -0.46
CA ASP A 102 2.09 -7.93 -1.31
C ASP A 102 2.21 -6.64 -0.48
N LEU A 103 3.31 -5.91 -0.63
CA LEU A 103 3.54 -4.66 0.09
C LEU A 103 2.55 -3.56 -0.29
N GLN A 104 1.91 -3.63 -1.47
CA GLN A 104 0.80 -2.74 -1.82
C GLN A 104 -0.43 -2.98 -0.93
N VAL A 105 -0.69 -4.23 -0.54
CA VAL A 105 -1.75 -4.56 0.41
C VAL A 105 -1.43 -3.99 1.79
N LEU A 106 -0.17 -4.13 2.24
CA LEU A 106 0.26 -3.54 3.51
C LEU A 106 0.13 -2.01 3.48
N ARG A 107 0.55 -1.37 2.36
CA ARG A 107 0.41 0.08 2.21
C ARG A 107 -1.06 0.51 2.25
N PHE A 108 -1.92 -0.17 1.51
CA PHE A 108 -3.36 0.10 1.54
C PHE A 108 -3.94 -0.07 2.95
N PHE A 109 -3.56 -1.14 3.66
CA PHE A 109 -3.98 -1.38 5.03
C PHE A 109 -3.60 -0.21 5.96
N MET A 110 -2.35 0.28 5.87
CA MET A 110 -1.89 1.41 6.68
C MET A 110 -2.64 2.72 6.38
N LEU A 111 -3.01 2.94 5.12
CA LEU A 111 -3.72 4.15 4.68
C LEU A 111 -5.24 4.11 4.98
N ASN A 112 -5.79 2.93 5.33
CA ASN A 112 -7.22 2.75 5.59
C ASN A 112 -7.68 3.28 6.95
N ALA A 113 -6.78 3.87 7.72
CA ALA A 113 -7.07 4.60 8.95
C ALA A 113 -6.30 5.93 8.95
N HIS A 114 -6.87 6.93 9.62
CA HIS A 114 -6.17 8.18 9.85
C HIS A 114 -4.90 7.94 10.68
N TYR A 115 -3.78 8.58 10.34
CA TYR A 115 -2.49 8.32 11.01
C TYR A 115 -2.49 8.59 12.53
N ARG A 116 -3.39 9.46 13.01
CA ARG A 116 -3.58 9.72 14.45
C ARG A 116 -4.40 8.65 15.18
N SER A 117 -4.98 7.68 14.47
CA SER A 117 -5.80 6.64 15.05
C SER A 117 -5.01 5.34 15.22
N PRO A 118 -5.12 4.66 16.37
CA PRO A 118 -4.48 3.35 16.54
C PRO A 118 -4.97 2.37 15.48
N LEU A 119 -4.04 1.67 14.85
CA LEU A 119 -4.33 0.68 13.84
C LEU A 119 -4.05 -0.73 14.37
N ASN A 120 -5.02 -1.64 14.25
CA ASN A 120 -4.85 -3.02 14.66
C ASN A 120 -4.51 -3.92 13.48
N PHE A 121 -3.34 -4.55 13.52
CA PHE A 121 -2.91 -5.50 12.51
C PHE A 121 -3.43 -6.90 12.88
N SER A 122 -4.19 -7.51 11.97
CA SER A 122 -4.61 -8.90 12.03
C SER A 122 -4.69 -9.50 10.64
N ALA A 123 -4.67 -10.84 10.54
CA ALA A 123 -4.78 -11.54 9.27
C ALA A 123 -6.09 -11.23 8.54
N ASP A 124 -7.21 -11.14 9.27
CA ASP A 124 -8.52 -10.84 8.69
C ASP A 124 -8.58 -9.42 8.11
N LEU A 125 -8.00 -8.44 8.80
CA LEU A 125 -7.93 -7.06 8.30
C LEU A 125 -6.99 -6.93 7.10
N MET A 126 -5.92 -7.72 7.04
CA MET A 126 -5.04 -7.76 5.86
C MET A 126 -5.74 -8.41 4.66
N GLU A 127 -6.54 -9.47 4.85
CA GLU A 127 -7.35 -10.03 3.75
C GLU A 127 -8.46 -9.06 3.31
N ALA A 128 -9.08 -8.33 4.23
CA ALA A 128 -10.03 -7.28 3.89
C ALA A 128 -9.37 -6.15 3.07
N ALA A 129 -8.19 -5.69 3.48
CA ALA A 129 -7.40 -4.69 2.74
C ALA A 129 -7.02 -5.19 1.33
N LYS A 130 -6.63 -6.45 1.19
CA LYS A 130 -6.33 -7.07 -0.10
C LYS A 130 -7.55 -7.08 -1.03
N ASN A 131 -8.71 -7.54 -0.53
CA ASN A 131 -9.94 -7.56 -1.31
C ASN A 131 -10.38 -6.13 -1.71
N ALA A 132 -10.17 -5.14 -0.84
CA ALA A 132 -10.47 -3.75 -1.14
C ALA A 132 -9.54 -3.19 -2.23
N LEU A 133 -8.23 -3.44 -2.14
CA LEU A 133 -7.28 -3.02 -3.18
C LEU A 133 -7.55 -3.74 -4.52
N GLU A 134 -7.92 -5.02 -4.50
CA GLU A 134 -8.30 -5.78 -5.69
C GLU A 134 -9.50 -5.14 -6.41
N ARG A 135 -10.48 -4.59 -5.69
CA ARG A 135 -11.61 -3.87 -6.30
C ARG A 135 -11.16 -2.65 -7.10
N ILE A 136 -10.17 -1.90 -6.61
CA ILE A 136 -9.62 -0.74 -7.33
C ILE A 136 -8.87 -1.22 -8.58
N THR A 137 -7.98 -2.20 -8.43
CA THR A 137 -7.18 -2.71 -9.56
C THR A 137 -8.03 -3.39 -10.63
N ASP A 138 -9.11 -4.06 -10.25
CA ASP A 138 -10.03 -4.69 -11.19
C ASP A 138 -10.87 -3.64 -11.95
N ALA A 139 -11.29 -2.57 -11.28
CA ALA A 139 -11.95 -1.44 -11.93
C ALA A 139 -11.02 -0.75 -12.94
N ALA A 140 -9.77 -0.48 -12.56
CA ALA A 140 -8.78 0.09 -13.48
C ALA A 140 -8.49 -0.82 -14.68
N ALA A 141 -8.40 -2.14 -14.46
CA ALA A 141 -8.24 -3.11 -15.53
C ALA A 141 -9.44 -3.13 -16.48
N ASN A 142 -10.67 -3.09 -15.94
CA ASN A 142 -11.89 -3.00 -16.74
C ASN A 142 -11.92 -1.72 -17.58
N LEU A 143 -11.57 -0.57 -17.00
CA LEU A 143 -11.48 0.70 -17.75
C LEU A 143 -10.43 0.63 -18.87
N LYS A 144 -9.27 0.05 -18.62
CA LYS A 144 -8.21 -0.19 -19.62
C LYS A 144 -8.73 -1.06 -20.78
N ASP A 145 -9.42 -2.14 -20.44
CA ASP A 145 -10.00 -3.05 -21.45
C ASP A 145 -11.12 -2.37 -22.26
N ARG A 146 -11.99 -1.58 -21.61
CA ARG A 146 -13.06 -0.82 -22.29
C ARG A 146 -12.49 0.25 -23.21
N LYS A 147 -11.48 1.01 -22.76
CA LYS A 147 -10.75 1.95 -23.61
C LYS A 147 -10.20 1.29 -24.86
N ALA A 148 -9.55 0.11 -24.72
CA ALA A 148 -8.95 -0.61 -25.84
C ALA A 148 -9.97 -1.23 -26.80
N ALA A 149 -11.19 -1.56 -26.33
CA ALA A 149 -12.25 -2.19 -27.13
C ALA A 149 -13.28 -1.18 -27.68
N ALA A 150 -13.15 0.10 -27.34
CA ALA A 150 -14.11 1.13 -27.73
C ALA A 150 -14.24 1.26 -29.25
N GLN A 151 -15.48 1.41 -29.73
CA GLN A 151 -15.80 1.61 -31.16
C GLN A 151 -15.77 3.10 -31.56
N THR A 152 -15.88 4.00 -30.58
CA THR A 152 -15.84 5.45 -30.74
C THR A 152 -14.70 6.03 -29.93
N GLU A 153 -13.96 6.98 -30.52
CA GLU A 153 -12.81 7.61 -29.87
C GLU A 153 -13.27 8.73 -28.93
N THR A 154 -14.11 9.63 -29.43
CA THR A 154 -14.48 10.88 -28.76
C THR A 154 -15.69 10.71 -27.85
N ALA A 155 -15.65 11.34 -26.68
CA ALA A 155 -16.74 11.33 -25.71
C ALA A 155 -17.98 12.07 -26.24
N THR A 156 -19.14 11.45 -26.06
CA THR A 156 -20.44 12.07 -26.29
C THR A 156 -20.72 13.20 -25.29
N ASP A 157 -21.71 14.07 -25.57
CA ASP A 157 -22.04 15.15 -24.64
C ASP A 157 -22.54 14.61 -23.29
N ALA A 158 -23.28 13.49 -23.29
CA ALA A 158 -23.69 12.81 -22.05
C ALA A 158 -22.48 12.28 -21.27
N GLU A 159 -21.46 11.72 -21.94
CA GLU A 159 -20.23 11.28 -21.27
C GLU A 159 -19.39 12.45 -20.73
N LYS A 160 -19.40 13.61 -21.41
CA LYS A 160 -18.75 14.83 -20.90
C LYS A 160 -19.43 15.34 -19.62
N GLU A 161 -20.77 15.26 -19.55
CA GLU A 161 -21.50 15.58 -18.31
C GLU A 161 -21.13 14.62 -17.17
N LEU A 162 -20.97 13.32 -17.47
CA LEU A 162 -20.49 12.33 -16.50
C LEU A 162 -19.05 12.58 -16.07
N LEU A 163 -18.16 13.00 -17.00
CA LEU A 163 -16.79 13.40 -16.61
C LEU A 163 -16.78 14.63 -15.71
N ALA A 164 -17.67 15.61 -15.95
CA ALA A 164 -17.82 16.75 -15.06
C ALA A 164 -18.30 16.33 -13.66
N GLN A 165 -19.21 15.36 -13.56
CA GLN A 165 -19.62 14.77 -12.27
C GLN A 165 -18.48 14.04 -11.59
N ALA A 166 -17.62 13.35 -12.35
CA ALA A 166 -16.46 12.62 -11.79
C ALA A 166 -15.45 13.55 -11.12
N GLN A 167 -15.38 14.85 -11.48
CA GLN A 167 -14.53 15.82 -10.79
C GLN A 167 -14.93 16.05 -9.34
N GLU A 168 -16.15 15.77 -8.95
CA GLU A 168 -16.59 15.87 -7.55
C GLU A 168 -15.85 14.86 -6.66
N PHE A 169 -15.50 13.67 -7.17
CA PHE A 169 -14.69 12.71 -6.42
C PHE A 169 -13.25 13.15 -6.27
N VAL A 170 -12.69 13.86 -7.26
CA VAL A 170 -11.36 14.46 -7.15
C VAL A 170 -11.37 15.53 -6.06
N LYS A 171 -12.38 16.40 -6.06
CA LYS A 171 -12.54 17.43 -5.04
C LYS A 171 -12.68 16.86 -3.64
N LYS A 172 -13.53 15.82 -3.46
CA LYS A 172 -13.65 15.12 -2.17
C LYS A 172 -12.33 14.51 -1.70
N PHE A 173 -11.56 13.94 -2.64
CA PHE A 173 -10.24 13.42 -2.33
C PHE A 173 -9.29 14.51 -1.87
N GLU A 174 -9.24 15.64 -2.57
CA GLU A 174 -8.41 16.80 -2.24
C GLU A 174 -8.82 17.38 -0.86
N GLU A 175 -10.12 17.58 -0.62
CA GLU A 175 -10.64 18.05 0.66
C GLU A 175 -10.24 17.11 1.82
N ALA A 176 -10.32 15.79 1.62
CA ALA A 176 -9.89 14.82 2.63
C ALA A 176 -8.38 14.87 2.89
N MET A 177 -7.56 15.05 1.85
CA MET A 177 -6.11 15.16 1.99
C MET A 177 -5.68 16.50 2.61
N ASP A 178 -6.42 17.57 2.36
CA ASP A 178 -6.21 18.88 2.95
C ASP A 178 -6.63 18.92 4.43
N ASP A 179 -7.54 18.02 4.84
CA ASP A 179 -7.93 17.85 6.24
C ASP A 179 -6.98 16.88 6.97
N ASP A 180 -5.79 17.36 7.27
CA ASP A 180 -4.77 16.65 8.08
C ASP A 180 -4.41 15.26 7.51
N PHE A 181 -4.30 15.14 6.17
CA PHE A 181 -4.00 13.88 5.49
C PHE A 181 -4.96 12.73 5.85
N ASN A 182 -6.26 12.99 5.81
CA ASN A 182 -7.29 11.98 6.06
C ASN A 182 -7.37 10.97 4.91
N THR A 183 -6.41 10.05 4.90
CA THR A 183 -6.29 9.02 3.86
C THR A 183 -7.46 8.05 3.84
N ALA A 184 -8.18 7.87 4.96
CA ALA A 184 -9.35 7.00 5.02
C ALA A 184 -10.50 7.57 4.16
N ASP A 185 -10.80 8.87 4.29
CA ASP A 185 -11.82 9.53 3.48
C ASP A 185 -11.34 9.74 2.04
N ALA A 186 -10.05 9.98 1.81
CA ALA A 186 -9.47 9.98 0.47
C ALA A 186 -9.67 8.63 -0.26
N LEU A 187 -9.47 7.50 0.42
CA LEU A 187 -9.78 6.16 -0.11
C LEU A 187 -11.29 5.98 -0.36
N ALA A 188 -12.16 6.54 0.50
CA ALA A 188 -13.61 6.49 0.27
C ALA A 188 -13.98 7.22 -1.04
N ALA A 189 -13.38 8.38 -1.33
CA ALA A 189 -13.58 9.10 -2.58
C ALA A 189 -13.13 8.26 -3.81
N ILE A 190 -12.01 7.53 -3.70
CA ILE A 190 -11.58 6.58 -4.75
C ILE A 190 -12.62 5.47 -4.94
N PHE A 191 -13.20 4.90 -3.88
CA PHE A 191 -14.24 3.87 -4.01
C PHE A 191 -15.53 4.41 -4.59
N GLU A 192 -15.89 5.66 -4.32
CA GLU A 192 -17.02 6.32 -4.98
C GLU A 192 -16.77 6.47 -6.48
N LEU A 193 -15.55 6.84 -6.90
CA LEU A 193 -15.14 6.89 -8.30
C LEU A 193 -15.17 5.49 -8.95
N VAL A 194 -14.69 4.45 -8.26
CA VAL A 194 -14.79 3.05 -8.71
C VAL A 194 -16.25 2.65 -8.95
N LYS A 195 -17.13 2.94 -8.01
CA LYS A 195 -18.57 2.67 -8.15
C LYS A 195 -19.18 3.44 -9.32
N PHE A 196 -18.85 4.72 -9.45
CA PHE A 196 -19.30 5.57 -10.53
C PHE A 196 -18.86 5.02 -11.90
N ALA A 197 -17.60 4.66 -12.05
CA ALA A 197 -17.05 4.08 -13.27
C ALA A 197 -17.77 2.76 -13.63
N ASN A 198 -17.91 1.85 -12.66
CA ASN A 198 -18.59 0.56 -12.89
C ASN A 198 -20.09 0.72 -13.26
N THR A 199 -20.72 1.82 -12.86
CA THR A 199 -22.13 2.08 -13.16
C THR A 199 -22.33 2.70 -14.55
N ASN A 200 -21.43 3.59 -14.97
CA ASN A 200 -21.61 4.43 -16.15
C ASN A 200 -20.83 3.97 -17.40
N VAL A 201 -19.77 3.14 -17.21
CA VAL A 201 -18.98 2.63 -18.34
C VAL A 201 -19.57 1.32 -18.85
N SER A 202 -19.85 1.26 -20.15
CA SER A 202 -20.43 0.10 -20.84
C SER A 202 -19.59 -0.29 -22.06
N GLU A 203 -20.07 -1.26 -22.83
CA GLU A 203 -19.47 -1.65 -24.13
C GLU A 203 -19.62 -0.57 -25.20
N ALA A 204 -20.59 0.31 -25.04
CA ALA A 204 -20.84 1.42 -25.96
C ALA A 204 -20.07 2.70 -25.60
N SER A 205 -19.35 2.72 -24.49
CA SER A 205 -18.60 3.90 -24.04
C SER A 205 -17.42 4.20 -24.95
N SER A 206 -17.13 5.50 -25.10
CA SER A 206 -16.00 5.99 -25.90
C SER A 206 -14.65 5.71 -25.22
N ALA A 207 -13.59 5.66 -26.04
CA ALA A 207 -12.21 5.51 -25.55
C ALA A 207 -11.80 6.68 -24.65
N GLU A 208 -12.19 7.90 -25.02
CA GLU A 208 -11.94 9.13 -24.25
C GLU A 208 -12.59 9.06 -22.86
N PHE A 209 -13.87 8.66 -22.77
CA PHE A 209 -14.58 8.56 -21.50
C PHE A 209 -13.95 7.52 -20.56
N ALA A 210 -13.74 6.28 -21.05
CA ALA A 210 -13.10 5.24 -20.26
C ALA A 210 -11.66 5.60 -19.87
N GLY A 211 -10.92 6.24 -20.79
CA GLY A 211 -9.56 6.71 -20.56
C GLY A 211 -9.47 7.78 -19.49
N ALA A 212 -10.31 8.80 -19.55
CA ALA A 212 -10.32 9.89 -18.58
C ALA A 212 -10.64 9.41 -17.14
N LEU A 213 -11.58 8.47 -17.00
CA LEU A 213 -11.87 7.86 -15.69
C LEU A 213 -10.70 7.02 -15.18
N LEU A 214 -10.03 6.26 -16.07
CA LEU A 214 -8.83 5.49 -15.73
C LEU A 214 -7.70 6.41 -15.25
N ASP A 215 -7.41 7.46 -16.01
CA ASP A 215 -6.33 8.40 -15.70
C ASP A 215 -6.60 9.13 -14.38
N THR A 216 -7.85 9.50 -14.11
CA THR A 216 -8.26 10.07 -12.82
C THR A 216 -8.02 9.08 -11.68
N MET A 217 -8.46 7.84 -11.82
CA MET A 217 -8.27 6.80 -10.80
C MET A 217 -6.79 6.54 -10.52
N VAL A 218 -5.96 6.45 -11.57
CA VAL A 218 -4.51 6.27 -11.45
C VAL A 218 -3.89 7.46 -10.71
N LYS A 219 -4.24 8.69 -11.10
CA LYS A 219 -3.72 9.91 -10.47
C LYS A 219 -4.01 9.95 -8.96
N LEU A 220 -5.23 9.67 -8.54
CA LEU A 220 -5.60 9.65 -7.12
C LEU A 220 -4.87 8.53 -6.36
N CYS A 221 -4.76 7.35 -6.95
CA CYS A 221 -4.02 6.24 -6.36
C CYS A 221 -2.52 6.55 -6.24
N ASP A 222 -1.92 7.21 -7.23
CA ASP A 222 -0.50 7.55 -7.23
C ASP A 222 -0.15 8.55 -6.10
N VAL A 223 -1.03 9.49 -5.75
CA VAL A 223 -0.85 10.38 -4.59
C VAL A 223 -0.67 9.56 -3.31
N LEU A 224 -1.43 8.47 -3.16
CA LEU A 224 -1.32 7.55 -2.03
C LEU A 224 -0.21 6.51 -2.21
N GLY A 225 0.50 6.51 -3.34
CA GLY A 225 1.50 5.51 -3.70
C GLY A 225 0.92 4.11 -3.90
N LEU A 226 -0.35 4.02 -4.27
CA LEU A 226 -1.05 2.79 -4.61
C LEU A 226 -0.99 2.56 -6.13
N LYS A 227 -0.69 1.34 -6.53
CA LYS A 227 -0.66 0.96 -7.94
C LYS A 227 -2.04 0.48 -8.39
N ALA A 228 -2.82 1.38 -9.01
CA ALA A 228 -4.14 1.03 -9.56
C ALA A 228 -4.02 0.07 -10.75
N VAL A 229 -3.02 0.25 -11.59
CA VAL A 229 -2.74 -0.64 -12.73
C VAL A 229 -1.68 -1.64 -12.31
N LYS A 230 -2.02 -2.92 -12.37
CA LYS A 230 -1.02 -4.00 -12.19
C LYS A 230 0.01 -3.85 -13.30
N THR A 231 1.29 -3.74 -12.94
CA THR A 231 2.38 -3.89 -13.90
C THR A 231 2.19 -5.28 -14.50
N GLU A 232 2.07 -5.37 -15.82
CA GLU A 232 2.11 -6.67 -16.48
C GLU A 232 3.46 -7.27 -16.09
N GLU A 233 3.46 -8.28 -15.20
CA GLU A 233 4.61 -9.15 -15.11
C GLU A 233 4.76 -9.68 -16.54
N ILE A 234 5.89 -9.38 -17.21
CA ILE A 234 6.23 -9.95 -18.50
C ILE A 234 6.15 -11.44 -18.25
N LEU A 235 5.07 -12.04 -18.75
CA LEU A 235 4.92 -13.49 -18.72
C LEU A 235 6.16 -14.06 -19.38
N ASP A 236 6.87 -14.93 -18.68
CA ASP A 236 8.01 -15.61 -19.26
C ASP A 236 7.54 -16.17 -20.60
N LYS A 237 8.27 -15.88 -21.67
CA LYS A 237 7.91 -16.27 -23.05
C LYS A 237 7.50 -17.74 -23.13
N GLU A 238 8.15 -18.58 -22.32
CA GLU A 238 7.82 -20.00 -22.17
C GLU A 238 6.36 -20.22 -21.66
N ILE A 239 5.87 -19.35 -20.79
CA ILE A 239 4.50 -19.41 -20.27
C ILE A 239 3.49 -18.95 -21.32
N GLU A 240 3.81 -17.91 -22.07
CA GLU A 240 2.98 -17.44 -23.19
C GLU A 240 2.88 -18.51 -24.29
N ASP A 241 4.00 -19.15 -24.62
CA ASP A 241 4.05 -20.23 -25.58
C ASP A 241 3.22 -21.44 -25.14
N LEU A 242 3.29 -21.85 -23.86
CA LEU A 242 2.46 -22.91 -23.29
C LEU A 242 0.97 -22.56 -23.31
N ILE A 243 0.60 -21.30 -23.03
CA ILE A 243 -0.79 -20.84 -23.12
C ILE A 243 -1.31 -20.93 -24.55
N ALA A 244 -0.52 -20.49 -25.53
CA ALA A 244 -0.84 -20.54 -26.95
C ALA A 244 -0.99 -22.00 -27.41
N GLU A 245 -0.02 -22.88 -27.08
CA GLU A 245 -0.06 -24.31 -27.41
C GLU A 245 -1.31 -24.99 -26.83
N ARG A 246 -1.68 -24.68 -25.60
CA ARG A 246 -2.91 -25.22 -25.01
C ARG A 246 -4.17 -24.79 -25.76
N GLN A 247 -4.24 -23.55 -26.24
CA GLN A 247 -5.37 -23.08 -27.02
C GLN A 247 -5.48 -23.84 -28.37
N GLU A 248 -4.36 -24.03 -29.04
CA GLU A 248 -4.30 -24.81 -30.28
C GLU A 248 -4.67 -26.27 -30.06
N ALA A 249 -4.15 -26.92 -29.01
CA ALA A 249 -4.54 -28.29 -28.64
C ALA A 249 -6.06 -28.42 -28.41
N ARG A 250 -6.69 -27.44 -27.79
CA ARG A 250 -8.17 -27.44 -27.61
C ARG A 250 -8.93 -27.23 -28.90
N LYS A 251 -8.47 -26.34 -29.79
CA LYS A 251 -9.08 -26.16 -31.12
C LYS A 251 -8.97 -27.42 -31.94
N ALA A 252 -7.84 -28.12 -31.85
CA ALA A 252 -7.61 -29.42 -32.50
C ALA A 252 -8.33 -30.60 -31.81
N LYS A 253 -9.09 -30.35 -30.73
CA LYS A 253 -9.76 -31.36 -29.90
C LYS A 253 -8.79 -32.38 -29.25
N ASN A 254 -7.51 -32.04 -29.13
CA ASN A 254 -6.52 -32.82 -28.39
C ASN A 254 -6.59 -32.45 -26.90
N PHE A 255 -7.59 -33.02 -26.23
CA PHE A 255 -7.86 -32.69 -24.83
C PHE A 255 -6.80 -33.24 -23.88
N ALA A 256 -6.15 -34.37 -24.20
CA ALA A 256 -5.07 -34.94 -23.41
C ALA A 256 -3.91 -33.96 -23.29
N ARG A 257 -3.41 -33.43 -24.41
CA ARG A 257 -2.32 -32.44 -24.44
C ARG A 257 -2.72 -31.13 -23.75
N ALA A 258 -3.97 -30.68 -23.94
CA ALA A 258 -4.49 -29.47 -23.29
C ALA A 258 -4.55 -29.59 -21.76
N ASP A 259 -4.79 -30.79 -21.24
CA ASP A 259 -4.81 -31.06 -19.79
C ASP A 259 -3.40 -31.18 -19.21
N GLU A 260 -2.47 -31.83 -19.90
CA GLU A 260 -1.05 -31.83 -19.52
C GLU A 260 -0.50 -30.41 -19.37
N ILE A 261 -0.69 -29.55 -20.38
CA ILE A 261 -0.24 -28.16 -20.33
C ILE A 261 -0.94 -27.39 -19.18
N ARG A 262 -2.22 -27.68 -18.92
CA ARG A 262 -2.92 -27.10 -17.77
C ARG A 262 -2.22 -27.45 -16.45
N ASP A 263 -1.85 -28.70 -16.28
CA ASP A 263 -1.24 -29.20 -15.06
C ASP A 263 0.19 -28.68 -14.90
N GLU A 264 0.92 -28.52 -16.03
CA GLU A 264 2.23 -27.86 -16.07
C GLU A 264 2.12 -26.37 -15.68
N LEU A 265 1.16 -25.62 -16.23
CA LEU A 265 0.90 -24.23 -15.85
C LEU A 265 0.47 -24.11 -14.38
N LEU A 266 -0.32 -25.06 -13.87
CA LEU A 266 -0.69 -25.14 -12.45
C LEU A 266 0.51 -25.41 -11.56
N ALA A 267 1.44 -26.27 -11.98
CA ALA A 267 2.68 -26.54 -11.26
C ALA A 267 3.60 -25.30 -11.21
N LYS A 268 3.61 -24.50 -12.30
CA LYS A 268 4.27 -23.18 -12.36
C LYS A 268 3.48 -22.07 -11.64
N GLY A 269 2.33 -22.39 -11.01
CA GLY A 269 1.54 -21.47 -10.20
C GLY A 269 0.52 -20.61 -10.98
N ILE A 270 0.31 -20.91 -12.25
CA ILE A 270 -0.60 -20.17 -13.12
C ILE A 270 -1.98 -20.83 -13.11
N LYS A 271 -3.02 -20.09 -12.69
CA LYS A 271 -4.40 -20.56 -12.63
C LYS A 271 -5.28 -19.82 -13.62
N LYS A 272 -6.23 -20.51 -14.24
CA LYS A 272 -7.26 -19.87 -15.06
C LYS A 272 -8.23 -19.12 -14.14
N ALA A 273 -8.52 -17.85 -14.43
CA ALA A 273 -9.60 -17.12 -13.76
C ALA A 273 -10.94 -17.83 -13.99
N GLY A 274 -11.73 -17.98 -12.94
CA GLY A 274 -13.04 -18.61 -12.97
C GLY A 274 -14.02 -17.89 -13.91
N ARG A 275 -15.06 -18.61 -14.33
CA ARG A 275 -16.12 -18.16 -15.25
C ARG A 275 -16.67 -16.78 -14.87
N ILE A 276 -16.24 -15.75 -15.56
CA ILE A 276 -17.01 -14.54 -15.80
C ILE A 276 -16.91 -14.29 -17.30
N LEU A 277 -18.08 -14.22 -17.93
CA LEU A 277 -18.40 -13.95 -19.33
C LEU A 277 -17.25 -13.73 -20.34
N ALA A 278 -17.15 -14.70 -21.21
CA ALA A 278 -16.73 -14.64 -22.60
C ALA A 278 -15.75 -13.53 -23.05
N PHE A 279 -14.47 -13.72 -22.71
CA PHE A 279 -13.37 -13.31 -23.58
C PHE A 279 -12.36 -14.48 -23.69
N PRO A 280 -11.90 -14.84 -24.88
CA PRO A 280 -10.96 -15.95 -25.06
C PRO A 280 -9.57 -15.51 -24.57
N GLY A 281 -9.14 -16.12 -23.46
CA GLY A 281 -7.69 -16.27 -23.26
C GLY A 281 -7.01 -15.50 -22.15
N LYS A 282 -7.67 -14.89 -21.16
CA LYS A 282 -6.93 -14.29 -20.03
C LYS A 282 -6.59 -15.34 -18.96
N TRP A 283 -5.30 -15.49 -18.72
CA TRP A 283 -4.73 -16.26 -17.63
C TRP A 283 -4.26 -15.31 -16.52
N LEU A 284 -4.62 -15.59 -15.27
CA LEU A 284 -4.11 -14.87 -14.10
C LEU A 284 -2.88 -15.61 -13.56
N VAL A 285 -1.73 -14.94 -13.57
CA VAL A 285 -0.53 -15.40 -12.87
C VAL A 285 -0.69 -15.07 -11.40
N LYS A 286 -0.84 -16.09 -10.57
CA LYS A 286 -0.68 -15.94 -9.13
C LYS A 286 0.77 -16.31 -8.81
N SER A 287 1.57 -15.33 -8.41
CA SER A 287 2.92 -15.55 -7.86
C SER A 287 2.81 -16.55 -6.70
N MET A 288 3.21 -17.80 -6.95
CA MET A 288 3.38 -18.79 -5.89
C MET A 288 4.76 -18.63 -5.28
N LYS A 289 4.86 -17.87 -4.21
CA LYS A 289 5.92 -18.14 -3.24
C LYS A 289 5.70 -19.54 -2.68
N LYS A 290 6.72 -20.39 -2.82
CA LYS A 290 6.80 -21.79 -2.41
C LYS A 290 6.00 -22.08 -1.13
N ARG A 291 5.04 -22.99 -1.20
CA ARG A 291 4.48 -23.68 -0.03
C ARG A 291 5.62 -24.35 0.76
N ARG A 292 6.16 -23.64 1.75
CA ARG A 292 6.84 -24.33 2.85
C ARG A 292 5.75 -24.83 3.81
N LYS A 293 5.77 -26.13 3.97
CA LYS A 293 5.11 -27.00 4.95
C LYS A 293 4.29 -26.29 6.02
N ARG A 294 2.98 -26.61 6.06
CA ARG A 294 2.12 -26.49 7.23
C ARG A 294 2.91 -26.96 8.47
N LEU A 295 3.35 -26.05 9.29
CA LEU A 295 3.70 -26.33 10.67
C LEU A 295 2.38 -26.52 11.41
N LYS A 296 2.06 -27.77 11.70
CA LYS A 296 1.03 -28.17 12.66
C LYS A 296 1.40 -27.56 14.01
N PHE A 297 0.66 -26.57 14.45
CA PHE A 297 0.61 -26.21 15.86
C PHE A 297 -0.09 -27.36 16.59
N HIS A 298 0.68 -28.28 17.14
CA HIS A 298 0.23 -29.15 18.21
C HIS A 298 0.58 -28.44 19.51
N GLY A 299 -0.46 -27.89 20.15
CA GLY A 299 -0.39 -27.56 21.55
C GLY A 299 -0.07 -28.82 22.34
N LYS A 300 1.07 -28.82 23.01
CA LYS A 300 1.33 -29.70 24.12
C LYS A 300 1.02 -28.94 25.40
N ASN A 301 -0.16 -29.23 25.97
CA ASN A 301 -0.38 -29.13 27.41
C ASN A 301 0.65 -30.08 28.08
N GLY A 302 1.45 -29.55 28.96
CA GLY A 302 2.37 -30.26 29.82
C GLY A 302 2.54 -29.50 31.13
N LYS A 303 1.86 -30.02 32.14
CA LYS A 303 2.03 -29.66 33.56
C LYS A 303 3.50 -29.78 33.98
N MET A 304 4.02 -28.82 34.64
CA MET A 304 4.60 -28.78 35.99
C MET A 304 5.08 -27.35 36.25
#